data_31bc831f36c3efa636afa4d291d5fdb1
#
_entry.id   31bc831f36c3efa636afa4d291d5fdb1
#
_cell.length_a   1.000
_cell.length_b   1.000
_cell.length_c   1.000
_cell.angle_alpha   90.00
_cell.angle_beta   90.00
_cell.angle_gamma   90.00
#
_symmetry.space_group_name_H-M   'P 1'
#
loop_
_entity.id
_entity.type
_entity.pdbx_description
1 polymer ?
#
loop_
_entity_poly.entity_id
_entity_poly.type
_entity_poly.pdbx_seq_one_letter_code
_entity_poly.pdbx_strand_id
1 'polypeptide(L)'
;QINSKHVTWVKQNAKKIFVEKMDDLAFKVMARYYGKNEGLSEEAIEGLQVLLLREAYMLEKKAYSVHNKEAQAFNDKKTDLMIAREMLGDSSYQVSDVQLDSINIIIKNNTLTVTESAKEEKQTAPTQSRKMPEKKEEINAASNFSLTKVKLEESINGLAEAQNHQEQQMQEIKRRQQKITLMLSKMVNQVTEHQESIIKNLK
;
A
#
# COMPACT_ATOMS: atom_id res chain seq x y z
N GLN A 1 -35.87 -7.85 5.23
CA GLN A 1 -34.96 -8.42 4.22
C GLN A 1 -33.93 -7.39 3.77
N ILE A 2 -32.69 -7.84 3.51
CA ILE A 2 -31.64 -6.99 2.95
C ILE A 2 -31.95 -6.69 1.48
N ASN A 3 -31.87 -5.40 1.11
CA ASN A 3 -32.11 -4.90 -0.25
C ASN A 3 -30.94 -4.07 -0.79
N SER A 4 -31.07 -3.50 -1.98
CA SER A 4 -30.02 -2.71 -2.64
C SER A 4 -29.55 -1.48 -1.85
N LYS A 5 -30.45 -0.84 -1.10
CA LYS A 5 -30.12 0.30 -0.22
C LYS A 5 -29.13 -0.11 0.89
N HIS A 6 -29.38 -1.28 1.49
CA HIS A 6 -28.52 -1.84 2.53
C HIS A 6 -27.15 -2.23 1.99
N VAL A 7 -27.10 -2.82 0.78
CA VAL A 7 -25.83 -3.12 0.08
C VAL A 7 -25.03 -1.85 -0.22
N THR A 8 -25.70 -0.78 -0.64
CA THR A 8 -25.04 0.52 -0.87
C THR A 8 -24.45 1.07 0.42
N TRP A 9 -25.21 1.01 1.52
CA TRP A 9 -24.71 1.42 2.83
C TRP A 9 -23.47 0.62 3.27
N VAL A 10 -23.50 -0.71 3.05
CA VAL A 10 -22.37 -1.60 3.33
C VAL A 10 -21.12 -1.14 2.56
N LYS A 11 -21.22 -0.90 1.26
CA LYS A 11 -20.07 -0.43 0.44
C LYS A 11 -19.51 0.90 0.92
N GLN A 12 -20.36 1.83 1.33
CA GLN A 12 -19.94 3.14 1.83
C GLN A 12 -19.24 3.06 3.19
N ASN A 13 -19.65 2.13 4.04
CA ASN A 13 -19.18 2.05 5.43
C ASN A 13 -18.10 0.97 5.66
N ALA A 14 -17.94 0.00 4.75
CA ALA A 14 -16.90 -1.02 4.89
C ALA A 14 -15.49 -0.42 5.01
N LYS A 15 -15.19 0.66 4.29
CA LYS A 15 -13.90 1.34 4.37
C LYS A 15 -13.62 1.90 5.78
N LYS A 16 -14.63 2.34 6.52
CA LYS A 16 -14.47 2.89 7.87
C LYS A 16 -13.90 1.88 8.86
N ILE A 17 -14.21 0.58 8.68
CA ILE A 17 -13.68 -0.50 9.52
C ILE A 17 -12.15 -0.46 9.59
N PHE A 18 -11.50 -0.07 8.49
CA PHE A 18 -10.04 0.00 8.40
C PHE A 18 -9.48 1.34 8.80
N VAL A 19 -10.02 2.41 8.19
CA VAL A 19 -9.53 3.77 8.39
C VAL A 19 -9.64 4.18 9.86
N GLU A 20 -10.75 3.81 10.50
CA GLU A 20 -11.03 4.15 11.90
C GLU A 20 -10.57 3.04 12.88
N LYS A 21 -9.89 1.98 12.38
CA LYS A 21 -9.41 0.84 13.18
C LYS A 21 -10.50 0.25 14.09
N MET A 22 -11.73 0.18 13.59
CA MET A 22 -12.87 -0.33 14.36
C MET A 22 -12.59 -1.72 14.94
N ASP A 23 -12.90 -1.91 16.21
CA ASP A 23 -12.89 -3.21 16.85
C ASP A 23 -14.19 -3.99 16.57
N ASP A 24 -14.25 -5.22 17.09
CA ASP A 24 -15.39 -6.13 16.90
C ASP A 24 -16.70 -5.54 17.43
N LEU A 25 -16.64 -4.73 18.48
CA LEU A 25 -17.81 -4.12 19.09
C LEU A 25 -18.30 -2.93 18.27
N ALA A 26 -17.40 -2.05 17.87
CA ALA A 26 -17.74 -0.82 17.17
C ALA A 26 -18.47 -1.07 15.84
N PHE A 27 -18.01 -2.00 15.00
CA PHE A 27 -18.69 -2.30 13.74
C PHE A 27 -20.04 -3.00 13.95
N LYS A 28 -20.17 -3.86 14.96
CA LYS A 28 -21.43 -4.50 15.31
C LYS A 28 -22.47 -3.49 15.79
N VAL A 29 -22.05 -2.54 16.64
CA VAL A 29 -22.91 -1.44 17.10
C VAL A 29 -23.36 -0.57 15.93
N MET A 30 -22.44 -0.21 15.03
CA MET A 30 -22.76 0.58 13.83
C MET A 30 -23.78 -0.11 12.92
N ALA A 31 -23.58 -1.41 12.63
CA ALA A 31 -24.48 -2.18 11.80
C ALA A 31 -25.85 -2.39 12.47
N ARG A 32 -25.85 -2.62 13.77
CA ARG A 32 -27.08 -2.80 14.56
C ARG A 32 -27.91 -1.51 14.63
N TYR A 33 -27.25 -0.37 14.86
CA TYR A 33 -27.91 0.93 14.88
C TYR A 33 -28.58 1.23 13.54
N TYR A 34 -27.84 1.05 12.44
CA TYR A 34 -28.38 1.23 11.11
C TYR A 34 -29.55 0.26 10.82
N GLY A 35 -29.36 -1.03 11.08
CA GLY A 35 -30.37 -2.04 10.80
C GLY A 35 -31.66 -1.83 11.58
N LYS A 36 -31.59 -1.41 12.84
CA LYS A 36 -32.79 -1.06 13.65
C LYS A 36 -33.53 0.16 13.09
N ASN A 37 -32.80 1.18 12.67
CA ASN A 37 -33.41 2.37 12.04
C ASN A 37 -34.10 2.05 10.71
N GLU A 38 -33.62 1.02 10.00
CA GLU A 38 -34.25 0.51 8.77
C GLU A 38 -35.31 -0.55 9.01
N GLY A 39 -35.63 -0.89 10.27
CA GLY A 39 -36.65 -1.88 10.62
C GLY A 39 -36.25 -3.33 10.27
N LEU A 40 -34.96 -3.63 10.25
CA LEU A 40 -34.47 -4.99 9.98
C LEU A 40 -34.66 -5.91 11.20
N SER A 41 -34.94 -7.20 10.94
CA SER A 41 -34.89 -8.25 11.96
C SER A 41 -33.46 -8.47 12.46
N GLU A 42 -33.29 -9.11 13.63
CA GLU A 42 -31.96 -9.41 14.19
C GLU A 42 -31.13 -10.30 13.23
N GLU A 43 -31.73 -11.29 12.58
CA GLU A 43 -31.04 -12.13 11.59
C GLU A 43 -30.59 -11.31 10.37
N ALA A 44 -31.42 -10.33 9.93
CA ALA A 44 -31.04 -9.46 8.83
C ALA A 44 -29.90 -8.51 9.24
N ILE A 45 -29.86 -8.08 10.50
CA ILE A 45 -28.75 -7.27 11.05
C ILE A 45 -27.47 -8.11 11.11
N GLU A 46 -27.52 -9.36 11.52
CA GLU A 46 -26.37 -10.28 11.49
C GLU A 46 -25.88 -10.48 10.06
N GLY A 47 -26.78 -10.71 9.10
CA GLY A 47 -26.46 -10.77 7.68
C GLY A 47 -25.78 -9.49 7.17
N LEU A 48 -26.24 -8.32 7.62
CA LEU A 48 -25.65 -7.02 7.29
C LEU A 48 -24.21 -6.91 7.83
N GLN A 49 -23.96 -7.40 9.05
CA GLN A 49 -22.62 -7.42 9.64
C GLN A 49 -21.66 -8.31 8.85
N VAL A 50 -22.11 -9.50 8.42
CA VAL A 50 -21.32 -10.39 7.57
C VAL A 50 -20.99 -9.74 6.24
N LEU A 51 -21.97 -9.09 5.59
CA LEU A 51 -21.73 -8.37 4.33
C LEU A 51 -20.75 -7.22 4.50
N LEU A 52 -20.81 -6.50 5.61
CA LEU A 52 -19.90 -5.40 5.92
C LEU A 52 -18.46 -5.89 6.05
N LEU A 53 -18.23 -6.97 6.80
CA LEU A 53 -16.90 -7.58 6.93
C LEU A 53 -16.39 -8.18 5.62
N ARG A 54 -17.27 -8.80 4.83
CA ARG A 54 -16.91 -9.34 3.52
C ARG A 54 -16.45 -8.23 2.56
N GLU A 55 -17.20 -7.15 2.48
CA GLU A 55 -16.82 -6.01 1.64
C GLU A 55 -15.52 -5.39 2.10
N ALA A 56 -15.35 -5.26 3.41
CA ALA A 56 -14.14 -4.82 4.03
C ALA A 56 -12.94 -5.70 3.64
N TYR A 57 -13.06 -7.02 3.71
CA TYR A 57 -12.03 -7.96 3.27
C TYR A 57 -11.67 -7.80 1.80
N MET A 58 -12.67 -7.58 0.94
CA MET A 58 -12.43 -7.38 -0.50
C MET A 58 -11.66 -6.08 -0.79
N LEU A 59 -11.92 -5.02 -0.03
CA LEU A 59 -11.16 -3.76 -0.12
C LEU A 59 -9.68 -3.97 0.26
N GLU A 60 -9.41 -4.71 1.35
CA GLU A 60 -8.04 -5.02 1.77
C GLU A 60 -7.32 -5.94 0.77
N LYS A 61 -8.02 -6.91 0.21
CA LYS A 61 -7.46 -7.77 -0.84
C LYS A 61 -7.04 -6.96 -2.06
N LYS A 62 -7.85 -5.97 -2.45
CA LYS A 62 -7.54 -5.04 -3.53
C LYS A 62 -6.33 -4.17 -3.19
N ALA A 63 -6.29 -3.60 -2.00
CA ALA A 63 -5.16 -2.80 -1.52
C ALA A 63 -3.85 -3.62 -1.53
N TYR A 64 -3.89 -4.85 -1.02
CA TYR A 64 -2.74 -5.76 -1.05
C TYR A 64 -2.24 -6.01 -2.48
N SER A 65 -3.15 -6.23 -3.44
CA SER A 65 -2.78 -6.44 -4.84
C SER A 65 -2.08 -5.23 -5.46
N VAL A 66 -2.52 -4.01 -5.12
CA VAL A 66 -1.88 -2.77 -5.58
C VAL A 66 -0.47 -2.66 -5.00
N HIS A 67 -0.32 -2.78 -3.69
CA HIS A 67 0.98 -2.69 -3.02
C HIS A 67 1.95 -3.79 -3.46
N ASN A 68 1.46 -5.00 -3.77
CA ASN A 68 2.31 -6.06 -4.30
C ASN A 68 2.87 -5.72 -5.68
N LYS A 69 2.08 -5.09 -6.56
CA LYS A 69 2.56 -4.62 -7.87
C LYS A 69 3.59 -3.50 -7.73
N GLU A 70 3.38 -2.58 -6.81
CA GLU A 70 4.34 -1.50 -6.52
C GLU A 70 5.66 -2.08 -5.98
N ALA A 71 5.60 -3.06 -5.08
CA ALA A 71 6.78 -3.75 -4.56
C ALA A 71 7.57 -4.47 -5.67
N GLN A 72 6.88 -5.09 -6.64
CA GLN A 72 7.52 -5.69 -7.81
C GLN A 72 8.22 -4.62 -8.67
N ALA A 73 7.55 -3.48 -8.94
CA ALA A 73 8.16 -2.39 -9.68
C ALA A 73 9.39 -1.80 -8.99
N PHE A 74 9.42 -1.73 -7.66
CA PHE A 74 10.62 -1.33 -6.91
C PHE A 74 11.75 -2.35 -7.02
N ASN A 75 11.44 -3.64 -7.01
CA ASN A 75 12.44 -4.68 -7.23
C ASN A 75 13.06 -4.62 -8.63
N ASP A 76 12.25 -4.38 -9.67
CA ASP A 76 12.73 -4.24 -11.04
C ASP A 76 13.66 -3.02 -11.15
N LYS A 77 13.25 -1.85 -10.66
CA LYS A 77 14.07 -0.64 -10.61
C LYS A 77 15.39 -0.85 -9.86
N LYS A 78 15.34 -1.58 -8.72
CA LYS A 78 16.54 -1.89 -7.94
C LYS A 78 17.49 -2.80 -8.71
N THR A 79 16.97 -3.79 -9.43
CA THR A 79 17.77 -4.68 -10.26
C THR A 79 18.51 -3.90 -11.34
N ASP A 80 17.85 -2.97 -12.04
CA ASP A 80 18.46 -2.13 -13.04
C ASP A 80 19.60 -1.26 -12.46
N LEU A 81 19.38 -0.68 -11.27
CA LEU A 81 20.44 0.10 -10.58
C LEU A 81 21.61 -0.78 -10.11
N MET A 82 21.35 -2.02 -9.71
CA MET A 82 22.43 -2.97 -9.38
C MET A 82 23.26 -3.33 -10.60
N ILE A 83 22.63 -3.54 -11.76
CA ILE A 83 23.32 -3.72 -13.05
C ILE A 83 24.16 -2.49 -13.37
N ALA A 84 23.61 -1.27 -13.22
CA ALA A 84 24.36 -0.04 -13.42
C ALA A 84 25.57 0.07 -12.48
N ARG A 85 25.44 -0.42 -11.24
CA ARG A 85 26.55 -0.48 -10.29
C ARG A 85 27.66 -1.43 -10.74
N GLU A 86 27.31 -2.59 -11.25
CA GLU A 86 28.27 -3.54 -11.81
C GLU A 86 28.97 -2.97 -13.05
N MET A 87 28.22 -2.29 -13.93
CA MET A 87 28.78 -1.59 -15.11
C MET A 87 29.76 -0.48 -14.73
N LEU A 88 29.50 0.22 -13.61
CA LEU A 88 30.37 1.30 -13.13
C LEU A 88 31.71 0.75 -12.62
N GLY A 89 31.71 -0.45 -12.01
CA GLY A 89 32.89 -1.06 -11.41
C GLY A 89 33.51 -0.24 -10.27
N ASP A 90 34.72 -0.62 -9.87
CA ASP A 90 35.41 0.00 -8.72
C ASP A 90 36.41 1.09 -9.12
N SER A 91 36.74 1.21 -10.42
CA SER A 91 37.80 2.10 -10.91
C SER A 91 37.37 2.94 -12.08
N SER A 92 37.64 4.24 -11.99
CA SER A 92 37.38 5.23 -13.05
C SER A 92 38.16 4.98 -14.36
N TYR A 93 39.25 4.20 -14.31
CA TYR A 93 40.08 3.90 -15.48
C TYR A 93 39.46 2.83 -16.40
N GLN A 94 38.41 2.16 -16.00
CA GLN A 94 37.76 1.06 -16.72
C GLN A 94 36.46 1.49 -17.42
N VAL A 95 35.95 2.69 -17.15
CA VAL A 95 34.64 3.12 -17.61
C VAL A 95 34.81 4.22 -18.69
N SER A 96 34.28 3.99 -19.88
CA SER A 96 34.24 4.98 -20.94
C SER A 96 33.13 6.00 -20.73
N ASP A 97 33.24 7.18 -21.34
CA ASP A 97 32.19 8.22 -21.28
C ASP A 97 30.83 7.70 -21.76
N VAL A 98 30.81 6.86 -22.80
CA VAL A 98 29.59 6.23 -23.32
C VAL A 98 28.92 5.31 -22.27
N GLN A 99 29.72 4.61 -21.49
CA GLN A 99 29.22 3.78 -20.39
C GLN A 99 28.67 4.63 -19.24
N LEU A 100 29.35 5.75 -18.90
CA LEU A 100 28.86 6.70 -17.90
C LEU A 100 27.51 7.32 -18.30
N ASP A 101 27.36 7.69 -19.55
CA ASP A 101 26.08 8.21 -20.07
C ASP A 101 24.98 7.17 -20.00
N SER A 102 25.29 5.92 -20.37
CA SER A 102 24.33 4.81 -20.25
C SER A 102 23.90 4.58 -18.80
N ILE A 103 24.85 4.59 -17.86
CA ILE A 103 24.58 4.44 -16.42
C ILE A 103 23.72 5.62 -15.90
N ASN A 104 24.03 6.85 -16.31
CA ASN A 104 23.23 8.02 -15.92
C ASN A 104 21.79 7.95 -16.44
N ILE A 105 21.57 7.39 -17.62
CA ILE A 105 20.23 7.14 -18.17
C ILE A 105 19.49 6.12 -17.29
N ILE A 106 20.14 5.02 -16.90
CA ILE A 106 19.56 4.00 -16.02
C ILE A 106 19.20 4.62 -14.66
N ILE A 107 20.09 5.40 -14.07
CA ILE A 107 19.83 6.11 -12.80
C ILE A 107 18.60 7.00 -12.93
N LYS A 108 18.56 7.85 -13.97
CA LYS A 108 17.44 8.77 -14.19
C LYS A 108 16.10 8.07 -14.34
N ASN A 109 16.07 6.92 -15.02
CA ASN A 109 14.84 6.17 -15.27
C ASN A 109 14.34 5.40 -14.02
N ASN A 110 15.25 5.05 -13.11
CA ASN A 110 14.97 4.21 -11.96
C ASN A 110 15.00 4.96 -10.61
N THR A 111 15.42 6.23 -10.58
CA THR A 111 15.33 7.06 -9.38
C THR A 111 13.87 7.40 -9.11
N LEU A 112 13.45 7.27 -7.84
CA LEU A 112 12.13 7.70 -7.41
C LEU A 112 12.02 9.22 -7.55
N THR A 113 11.10 9.69 -8.37
CA THR A 113 10.73 11.10 -8.37
C THR A 113 9.86 11.38 -7.14
N VAL A 114 10.11 12.49 -6.46
CA VAL A 114 9.40 12.91 -5.22
C VAL A 114 7.87 12.93 -5.37
N THR A 115 7.36 12.90 -6.60
CA THR A 115 5.93 12.85 -6.92
C THR A 115 5.27 11.49 -6.69
N GLU A 116 6.03 10.39 -6.61
CA GLU A 116 5.46 9.05 -6.38
C GLU A 116 5.31 8.70 -4.89
N SER A 117 6.11 9.35 -4.00
CA SER A 117 6.06 9.11 -2.56
C SER A 117 5.12 10.04 -1.78
N ALA A 118 4.59 11.10 -2.38
CA ALA A 118 3.86 12.16 -1.67
C ALA A 118 2.39 12.25 -2.10
N LYS A 119 1.62 11.17 -1.97
CA LYS A 119 0.15 11.24 -2.01
C LYS A 119 -0.52 11.25 -0.64
N GLU A 120 0.22 11.35 0.43
CA GLU A 120 -0.32 11.62 1.77
C GLU A 120 0.66 12.49 2.55
N GLU A 121 0.44 13.77 2.53
CA GLU A 121 0.57 14.78 3.57
C GLU A 121 0.84 16.14 2.93
N LYS A 122 -0.24 16.93 2.83
CA LYS A 122 -0.13 18.37 2.62
C LYS A 122 0.40 19.00 3.90
N GLN A 123 1.61 19.53 3.87
CA GLN A 123 1.90 20.76 4.60
C GLN A 123 2.95 21.58 3.88
N THR A 124 2.59 22.83 3.71
CA THR A 124 3.21 23.95 3.02
C THR A 124 4.52 24.39 3.64
N ALA A 125 5.58 24.54 2.82
CA ALA A 125 6.56 25.61 3.01
C ALA A 125 7.22 25.95 1.66
N PRO A 126 7.43 27.21 1.30
CA PRO A 126 7.96 27.63 0.01
C PRO A 126 9.48 27.55 0.02
N THR A 127 10.04 26.67 -0.80
CA THR A 127 11.49 26.64 -1.03
C THR A 127 11.82 27.48 -2.25
N GLN A 128 12.49 28.60 -2.02
CA GLN A 128 13.00 29.51 -3.01
C GLN A 128 14.01 28.79 -3.92
N SER A 129 13.69 28.78 -5.20
CA SER A 129 14.57 28.32 -6.28
C SER A 129 15.73 29.32 -6.43
N ARG A 130 16.90 29.00 -5.90
CA ARG A 130 18.15 29.68 -6.26
C ARG A 130 18.68 29.09 -7.55
N LYS A 131 18.54 29.82 -8.64
CA LYS A 131 19.31 29.59 -9.86
C LYS A 131 20.79 29.81 -9.55
N MET A 132 21.61 28.75 -9.61
CA MET A 132 23.04 28.86 -9.68
C MET A 132 23.47 29.10 -11.16
N PRO A 133 24.46 29.96 -11.43
CA PRO A 133 24.94 30.23 -12.78
C PRO A 133 25.71 29.01 -13.33
N GLU A 134 25.38 28.65 -14.58
CA GLU A 134 26.15 27.67 -15.35
C GLU A 134 27.60 28.18 -15.60
N LYS A 135 28.53 27.67 -14.78
CA LYS A 135 29.96 27.68 -15.17
C LYS A 135 30.22 26.38 -15.92
N LYS A 136 30.51 26.47 -17.19
CA LYS A 136 31.14 25.38 -17.95
C LYS A 136 32.53 25.13 -17.38
N GLU A 137 32.62 24.25 -16.39
CA GLU A 137 33.87 23.62 -15.99
C GLU A 137 34.07 22.38 -16.88
N GLU A 138 35.26 22.24 -17.47
CA GLU A 138 35.74 20.97 -18.02
C GLU A 138 35.78 19.97 -16.83
N ILE A 139 34.73 19.19 -16.72
CA ILE A 139 34.60 18.20 -15.66
C ILE A 139 35.49 17.02 -16.02
N ASN A 140 36.58 16.84 -15.30
CA ASN A 140 37.50 15.70 -15.47
C ASN A 140 36.70 14.37 -15.37
N ALA A 141 37.05 13.39 -16.20
CA ALA A 141 36.40 12.06 -16.24
C ALA A 141 36.31 11.41 -14.82
N ALA A 142 37.33 11.62 -13.98
CA ALA A 142 37.34 11.17 -12.59
C ALA A 142 36.26 11.85 -11.73
N SER A 143 35.92 13.10 -11.97
CA SER A 143 34.87 13.83 -11.28
C SER A 143 33.50 13.34 -11.70
N ASN A 144 33.29 13.04 -12.99
CA ASN A 144 32.05 12.47 -13.53
C ASN A 144 31.80 11.08 -12.96
N PHE A 145 32.80 10.23 -12.89
CA PHE A 145 32.72 8.90 -12.29
C PHE A 145 32.29 8.97 -10.82
N SER A 146 32.96 9.83 -10.03
CA SER A 146 32.66 10.01 -8.61
C SER A 146 31.21 10.50 -8.40
N LEU A 147 30.77 11.47 -9.19
CA LEU A 147 29.41 12.01 -9.13
C LEU A 147 28.37 10.95 -9.51
N THR A 148 28.63 10.18 -10.58
CA THR A 148 27.74 9.09 -11.00
C THR A 148 27.62 8.01 -9.93
N LYS A 149 28.75 7.67 -9.28
CA LYS A 149 28.76 6.68 -8.16
C LYS A 149 27.91 7.15 -6.99
N VAL A 150 28.04 8.40 -6.56
CA VAL A 150 27.23 8.98 -5.48
C VAL A 150 25.74 8.95 -5.83
N LYS A 151 25.37 9.42 -7.02
CA LYS A 151 23.96 9.41 -7.47
C LYS A 151 23.37 8.00 -7.51
N LEU A 152 24.16 7.02 -7.94
CA LEU A 152 23.75 5.63 -8.01
C LEU A 152 23.49 5.06 -6.63
N GLU A 153 24.39 5.30 -5.68
CA GLU A 153 24.22 4.84 -4.29
C GLU A 153 23.03 5.52 -3.60
N GLU A 154 22.85 6.82 -3.79
CA GLU A 154 21.67 7.55 -3.30
C GLU A 154 20.37 6.97 -3.86
N SER A 155 20.34 6.64 -5.15
CA SER A 155 19.15 6.05 -5.80
C SER A 155 18.87 4.64 -5.27
N ILE A 156 19.89 3.82 -5.07
CA ILE A 156 19.74 2.46 -4.48
C ILE A 156 19.23 2.57 -3.04
N ASN A 157 19.77 3.47 -2.22
CA ASN A 157 19.36 3.66 -0.84
C ASN A 157 17.92 4.19 -0.76
N GLY A 158 17.53 5.16 -1.59
CA GLY A 158 16.17 5.67 -1.66
C GLY A 158 15.15 4.58 -2.03
N LEU A 159 15.49 3.70 -2.99
CA LEU A 159 14.65 2.55 -3.32
C LEU A 159 14.57 1.52 -2.19
N ALA A 160 15.66 1.28 -1.47
CA ALA A 160 15.66 0.36 -0.34
C ALA A 160 14.76 0.87 0.81
N GLU A 161 14.78 2.16 1.09
CA GLU A 161 13.88 2.79 2.08
C GLU A 161 12.41 2.69 1.63
N ALA A 162 12.11 3.01 0.38
CA ALA A 162 10.76 2.88 -0.17
C ALA A 162 10.27 1.43 -0.14
N GLN A 163 11.11 0.45 -0.45
CA GLN A 163 10.81 -0.97 -0.37
C GLN A 163 10.49 -1.39 1.06
N ASN A 164 11.28 -0.97 2.06
CA ASN A 164 11.03 -1.26 3.46
C ASN A 164 9.68 -0.70 3.94
N HIS A 165 9.36 0.54 3.55
CA HIS A 165 8.08 1.16 3.85
C HIS A 165 6.91 0.37 3.23
N GLN A 166 7.04 -0.02 1.96
CA GLN A 166 6.05 -0.81 1.25
C GLN A 166 5.83 -2.18 1.90
N GLU A 167 6.89 -2.82 2.35
CA GLU A 167 6.81 -4.10 3.06
C GLU A 167 6.06 -3.97 4.39
N GLN A 168 6.32 -2.93 5.15
CA GLN A 168 5.59 -2.64 6.39
C GLN A 168 4.09 -2.44 6.11
N GLN A 169 3.73 -1.69 5.08
CA GLN A 169 2.33 -1.51 4.68
C GLN A 169 1.67 -2.84 4.29
N MET A 170 2.36 -3.69 3.53
CA MET A 170 1.86 -5.01 3.15
C MET A 170 1.65 -5.93 4.37
N GLN A 171 2.55 -5.90 5.35
CA GLN A 171 2.41 -6.66 6.60
C GLN A 171 1.19 -6.17 7.39
N GLU A 172 0.97 -4.88 7.46
CA GLU A 172 -0.20 -4.32 8.14
C GLU A 172 -1.52 -4.71 7.45
N ILE A 173 -1.57 -4.67 6.12
CA ILE A 173 -2.72 -5.16 5.34
C ILE A 173 -2.99 -6.64 5.63
N LYS A 174 -1.97 -7.50 5.62
CA LYS A 174 -2.10 -8.92 5.96
C LYS A 174 -2.67 -9.11 7.36
N ARG A 175 -2.17 -8.36 8.35
CA ARG A 175 -2.67 -8.41 9.73
C ARG A 175 -4.15 -8.04 9.81
N ARG A 176 -4.56 -6.99 9.09
CA ARG A 176 -5.98 -6.60 9.01
C ARG A 176 -6.84 -7.66 8.34
N GLN A 177 -6.38 -8.25 7.23
CA GLN A 177 -7.08 -9.37 6.57
C GLN A 177 -7.29 -10.56 7.51
N GLN A 178 -6.26 -10.94 8.28
CA GLN A 178 -6.36 -12.02 9.27
C GLN A 178 -7.39 -11.69 10.35
N LYS A 179 -7.39 -10.46 10.86
CA LYS A 179 -8.37 -10.00 11.86
C LYS A 179 -9.79 -10.12 11.32
N ILE A 180 -10.05 -9.66 10.09
CA ILE A 180 -11.39 -9.75 9.47
C ILE A 180 -11.79 -11.20 9.26
N THR A 181 -10.87 -12.05 8.80
CA THR A 181 -11.16 -13.48 8.61
C THR A 181 -11.55 -14.15 9.91
N LEU A 182 -10.89 -13.81 11.03
CA LEU A 182 -11.27 -14.30 12.35
C LEU A 182 -12.65 -13.80 12.78
N MET A 183 -12.96 -12.53 12.53
CA MET A 183 -14.29 -11.98 12.81
C MET A 183 -15.37 -12.67 11.99
N LEU A 184 -15.15 -12.88 10.71
CA LEU A 184 -16.07 -13.59 9.82
C LEU A 184 -16.31 -15.03 10.29
N SER A 185 -15.24 -15.75 10.62
CA SER A 185 -15.35 -17.13 11.14
C SER A 185 -16.18 -17.21 12.42
N LYS A 186 -15.95 -16.29 13.38
CA LYS A 186 -16.73 -16.22 14.61
C LYS A 186 -18.22 -15.95 14.33
N MET A 187 -18.52 -15.04 13.42
CA MET A 187 -19.91 -14.72 13.09
C MET A 187 -20.62 -15.87 12.36
N VAL A 188 -19.95 -16.52 11.41
CA VAL A 188 -20.51 -17.70 10.74
C VAL A 188 -20.82 -18.80 11.72
N ASN A 189 -19.91 -19.09 12.66
CA ASN A 189 -20.15 -20.10 13.71
C ASN A 189 -21.34 -19.72 14.60
N GLN A 190 -21.46 -18.45 15.00
CA GLN A 190 -22.62 -17.99 15.80
C GLN A 190 -23.94 -18.19 15.07
N VAL A 191 -23.99 -17.86 13.77
CA VAL A 191 -25.20 -18.07 12.95
C VAL A 191 -25.53 -19.56 12.85
N THR A 192 -24.54 -20.43 12.67
CA THR A 192 -24.72 -21.88 12.59
C THR A 192 -25.23 -22.43 13.92
N GLU A 193 -24.67 -22.04 15.06
CA GLU A 193 -25.10 -22.44 16.39
C GLU A 193 -26.55 -22.01 16.69
N HIS A 194 -26.93 -20.79 16.28
CA HIS A 194 -28.31 -20.33 16.41
C HIS A 194 -29.28 -21.18 15.59
N GLN A 195 -28.93 -21.53 14.34
CA GLN A 195 -29.76 -22.38 13.49
C GLN A 195 -29.90 -23.79 14.08
N GLU A 196 -28.84 -24.40 14.58
CA GLU A 196 -28.88 -25.70 15.23
C GLU A 196 -29.73 -25.69 16.52
N SER A 197 -29.64 -24.61 17.30
CA SER A 197 -30.47 -24.43 18.50
C SER A 197 -31.95 -24.36 18.18
N ILE A 198 -32.34 -23.64 17.11
CA ILE A 198 -33.71 -23.56 16.63
C ILE A 198 -34.20 -24.94 16.18
N ILE A 199 -33.38 -25.69 15.43
CA ILE A 199 -33.75 -27.05 14.97
C ILE A 199 -33.96 -28.02 16.17
N LYS A 200 -33.11 -27.91 17.20
CA LYS A 200 -33.25 -28.73 18.42
C LYS A 200 -34.51 -28.40 19.23
N ASN A 201 -34.93 -27.15 19.23
CA ASN A 201 -36.13 -26.70 19.97
C ASN A 201 -37.45 -26.96 19.19
N LEU A 202 -37.36 -27.34 17.90
CA LEU A 202 -38.49 -27.70 17.05
C LEU A 202 -38.78 -29.21 17.04
N LYS A 203 -37.94 -30.02 17.69
CA LYS A 203 -38.15 -31.46 17.93
C LYS A 203 -38.70 -31.73 19.31
#